data_fffbdcbce4d01d8bedf407152fe82956
#
_entry.id   fffbdcbce4d01d8bedf407152fe82956
#
_cell.length_a   1.000
_cell.length_b   1.000
_cell.length_c   1.000
_cell.angle_alpha   90.00
_cell.angle_beta   90.00
_cell.angle_gamma   90.00
#
_symmetry.space_group_name_H-M   'P 1'
#
loop_
_entity.id
_entity.type
_entity.pdbx_description
1 polymer ?
#
loop_
_entity_poly.entity_id
_entity_poly.type
_entity_poly.pdbx_seq_one_letter_code
_entity_poly.pdbx_strand_id
1 'polypeptide(L)'
;MSSEKKTAYRQETKASDAQIAHREELYRLFRDRPMPDEELLISLGLYMRSSALTKILFVNEAYQLILNQPGVIVEFGTWWGQNLILFENLRAIYEPFNQSRRVIGFDTFEGYPEISAKDLASETIKVGGYAVADNYREYLESLIDYHEKNNVLAAIKKHSLVQGDVSKTAPLFFRENDDIVIALAYFDMALYEPSKAALEAIKPHLISGSVLMLDEYNNCDYPGETRAFKEVFKDVSFRAQKSRFMTDRTFIIIN
;
A
#
# COMPACT_ATOMS: atom_id res chain seq x y z
N MET A 1 -0.76 27.96 -0.89
CA MET A 1 -0.59 26.92 0.19
C MET A 1 0.51 27.43 1.10
N SER A 2 0.26 27.57 2.42
CA SER A 2 1.24 28.08 3.37
C SER A 2 2.43 27.11 3.50
N SER A 3 3.62 27.65 3.87
CA SER A 3 4.83 26.84 4.06
C SER A 3 4.68 25.72 5.11
N GLU A 4 3.75 25.87 6.05
CA GLU A 4 3.46 24.88 7.09
C GLU A 4 2.78 23.61 6.57
N LYS A 5 1.90 23.72 5.57
CA LYS A 5 1.27 22.50 4.96
C LYS A 5 2.27 21.66 4.16
N LYS A 6 3.34 22.23 3.59
CA LYS A 6 4.36 21.48 2.84
C LYS A 6 5.21 20.54 3.70
N THR A 7 5.35 20.81 4.99
CA THR A 7 6.10 19.94 5.92
C THR A 7 5.30 18.73 6.36
N ALA A 8 3.97 18.78 6.35
CA ALA A 8 3.10 17.69 6.79
C ALA A 8 3.18 16.42 5.89
N TYR A 9 3.58 16.58 4.61
CA TYR A 9 3.67 15.48 3.64
C TYR A 9 5.10 14.92 3.48
N ARG A 10 6.05 15.33 4.32
CA ARG A 10 7.44 14.89 4.20
C ARG A 10 7.64 13.60 4.97
N GLN A 11 7.95 12.52 4.25
CA GLN A 11 8.45 11.28 4.85
C GLN A 11 9.79 11.55 5.54
N GLU A 12 9.99 11.04 6.75
CA GLU A 12 11.29 11.02 7.39
C GLU A 12 12.30 10.25 6.54
N THR A 13 13.52 10.74 6.51
CA THR A 13 14.57 10.09 5.75
C THR A 13 15.87 10.03 6.56
N LYS A 14 16.49 8.85 6.61
CA LYS A 14 17.85 8.65 7.14
C LYS A 14 18.93 9.06 6.13
N ALA A 15 18.56 9.78 5.06
CA ALA A 15 19.50 10.25 4.04
C ALA A 15 20.40 11.36 4.59
N SER A 16 21.68 11.35 4.17
CA SER A 16 22.61 12.44 4.45
C SER A 16 22.22 13.73 3.70
N ASP A 17 22.76 14.88 4.15
CA ASP A 17 22.51 16.17 3.49
C ASP A 17 22.90 16.16 2.02
N ALA A 18 24.00 15.48 1.65
CA ALA A 18 24.42 15.31 0.26
C ALA A 18 23.37 14.53 -0.55
N GLN A 19 22.80 13.46 0.02
CA GLN A 19 21.73 12.70 -0.64
C GLN A 19 20.45 13.51 -0.78
N ILE A 20 20.13 14.35 0.19
CA ILE A 20 19.00 15.29 0.12
C ILE A 20 19.23 16.31 -1.00
N ALA A 21 20.43 16.91 -1.08
CA ALA A 21 20.78 17.86 -2.12
C ALA A 21 20.65 17.24 -3.54
N HIS A 22 21.10 15.98 -3.75
CA HIS A 22 20.91 15.26 -5.01
C HIS A 22 19.43 15.01 -5.34
N ARG A 23 18.57 14.81 -4.33
CA ARG A 23 17.12 14.69 -4.55
C ARG A 23 16.52 16.01 -5.03
N GLU A 24 16.93 17.13 -4.44
CA GLU A 24 16.48 18.47 -4.84
C GLU A 24 16.95 18.79 -6.29
N GLU A 25 18.14 18.38 -6.68
CA GLU A 25 18.62 18.50 -8.06
C GLU A 25 17.71 17.73 -9.03
N LEU A 26 17.34 16.48 -8.72
CA LEU A 26 16.43 15.71 -9.55
C LEU A 26 15.04 16.37 -9.66
N TYR A 27 14.53 16.95 -8.57
CA TYR A 27 13.27 17.69 -8.60
C TYR A 27 13.36 18.93 -9.49
N ARG A 28 14.51 19.63 -9.51
CA ARG A 28 14.76 20.76 -10.41
C ARG A 28 14.76 20.29 -11.86
N LEU A 29 15.52 19.25 -12.19
CA LEU A 29 15.58 18.67 -13.55
C LEU A 29 14.19 18.21 -14.03
N PHE A 30 13.39 17.63 -13.15
CA PHE A 30 12.00 17.24 -13.47
C PHE A 30 11.12 18.45 -13.78
N ARG A 31 11.19 19.52 -12.97
CA ARG A 31 10.38 20.75 -13.18
C ARG A 31 10.80 21.53 -14.42
N ASP A 32 12.11 21.63 -14.66
CA ASP A 32 12.70 22.44 -15.73
C ASP A 32 12.87 21.66 -17.05
N ARG A 33 12.30 20.47 -17.15
CA ARG A 33 12.42 19.60 -18.32
C ARG A 33 11.94 20.27 -19.60
N PRO A 34 12.64 20.08 -20.74
CA PRO A 34 12.19 20.59 -22.04
C PRO A 34 11.16 19.67 -22.73
N MET A 35 10.84 18.53 -22.12
CA MET A 35 9.94 17.51 -22.67
C MET A 35 8.47 17.90 -22.43
N PRO A 36 7.56 17.75 -23.42
CA PRO A 36 6.12 17.94 -23.24
C PRO A 36 5.52 16.87 -22.33
N ASP A 37 4.34 17.17 -21.74
CA ASP A 37 3.72 16.31 -20.72
C ASP A 37 3.34 14.92 -21.25
N GLU A 38 2.92 14.82 -22.52
CA GLU A 38 2.59 13.55 -23.19
C GLU A 38 3.81 12.62 -23.25
N GLU A 39 4.97 13.14 -23.62
CA GLU A 39 6.23 12.39 -23.66
C GLU A 39 6.76 12.06 -22.26
N LEU A 40 6.50 12.94 -21.28
CA LEU A 40 6.87 12.70 -19.90
C LEU A 40 6.17 11.46 -19.35
N LEU A 41 4.86 11.32 -19.55
CA LEU A 41 4.08 10.19 -19.05
C LEU A 41 4.57 8.83 -19.59
N ILE A 42 5.07 8.83 -20.85
CA ILE A 42 5.67 7.63 -21.46
C ILE A 42 7.08 7.38 -20.93
N SER A 43 7.81 8.43 -20.58
CA SER A 43 9.23 8.41 -20.26
C SER A 43 9.52 8.61 -18.76
N LEU A 44 8.58 8.31 -17.86
CA LEU A 44 8.71 8.49 -16.41
C LEU A 44 9.97 7.84 -15.82
N GLY A 45 10.47 6.78 -16.46
CA GLY A 45 11.72 6.11 -16.07
C GLY A 45 12.94 7.02 -15.99
N LEU A 46 12.96 8.14 -16.76
CA LEU A 46 14.06 9.12 -16.71
C LEU A 46 14.25 9.77 -15.33
N TYR A 47 13.16 9.90 -14.58
CA TYR A 47 13.15 10.57 -13.27
C TYR A 47 12.95 9.59 -12.12
N MET A 48 12.92 8.30 -12.42
CA MET A 48 12.70 7.26 -11.43
C MET A 48 14.03 6.89 -10.75
N ARG A 49 14.12 7.17 -9.46
CA ARG A 49 15.24 6.73 -8.65
C ARG A 49 15.20 5.22 -8.43
N SER A 50 16.36 4.61 -8.18
CA SER A 50 16.47 3.17 -7.87
C SER A 50 15.52 2.72 -6.76
N SER A 51 15.32 3.52 -5.71
CA SER A 51 14.37 3.21 -4.63
C SER A 51 12.92 3.13 -5.10
N ALA A 52 12.49 4.01 -6.01
CA ALA A 52 11.15 3.95 -6.59
C ALA A 52 10.98 2.74 -7.51
N LEU A 53 12.00 2.46 -8.35
CA LEU A 53 12.02 1.25 -9.18
C LEU A 53 12.02 -0.02 -8.33
N THR A 54 12.77 -0.05 -7.24
CA THR A 54 12.79 -1.17 -6.28
C THR A 54 11.39 -1.43 -5.70
N LYS A 55 10.63 -0.38 -5.34
CA LYS A 55 9.25 -0.52 -4.85
C LYS A 55 8.34 -1.12 -5.94
N ILE A 56 8.47 -0.68 -7.20
CA ILE A 56 7.70 -1.25 -8.31
C ILE A 56 8.01 -2.74 -8.49
N LEU A 57 9.29 -3.12 -8.50
CA LEU A 57 9.72 -4.51 -8.63
C LEU A 57 9.26 -5.37 -7.44
N PHE A 58 9.23 -4.81 -6.24
CA PHE A 58 8.72 -5.46 -5.05
C PHE A 58 7.21 -5.71 -5.13
N VAL A 59 6.42 -4.72 -5.56
CA VAL A 59 4.97 -4.89 -5.76
C VAL A 59 4.70 -5.92 -6.86
N ASN A 60 5.50 -5.92 -7.93
CA ASN A 60 5.43 -6.94 -8.96
C ASN A 60 5.78 -8.35 -8.41
N GLU A 61 6.79 -8.47 -7.54
CA GLU A 61 7.11 -9.74 -6.88
C GLU A 61 5.93 -10.24 -6.03
N ALA A 62 5.30 -9.36 -5.24
CA ALA A 62 4.11 -9.68 -4.47
C ALA A 62 2.97 -10.19 -5.36
N TYR A 63 2.73 -9.52 -6.50
CA TYR A 63 1.71 -9.93 -7.46
C TYR A 63 2.00 -11.31 -8.06
N GLN A 64 3.25 -11.59 -8.41
CA GLN A 64 3.65 -12.89 -8.97
C GLN A 64 3.41 -14.06 -8.00
N LEU A 65 3.51 -13.83 -6.68
CA LEU A 65 3.23 -14.87 -5.68
C LEU A 65 1.76 -15.32 -5.68
N ILE A 66 0.84 -14.48 -6.15
CA ILE A 66 -0.59 -14.74 -6.11
C ILE A 66 -1.21 -15.12 -7.46
N LEU A 67 -0.43 -15.25 -8.53
CA LEU A 67 -0.96 -15.56 -9.87
C LEU A 67 -1.77 -16.86 -9.91
N ASN A 68 -1.42 -17.83 -9.08
CA ASN A 68 -2.11 -19.12 -8.99
C ASN A 68 -3.10 -19.19 -7.81
N GLN A 69 -3.35 -18.06 -7.13
CA GLN A 69 -4.26 -17.99 -5.98
C GLN A 69 -5.55 -17.28 -6.40
N PRO A 70 -6.73 -17.83 -6.12
CA PRO A 70 -7.98 -17.09 -6.29
C PRO A 70 -8.09 -16.00 -5.22
N GLY A 71 -8.88 -14.97 -5.50
CA GLY A 71 -9.22 -13.95 -4.52
C GLY A 71 -8.81 -12.55 -4.89
N VAL A 72 -9.12 -11.63 -4.00
CA VAL A 72 -8.90 -10.19 -4.16
C VAL A 72 -7.53 -9.77 -3.61
N ILE A 73 -7.11 -8.55 -3.96
CA ILE A 73 -6.00 -7.85 -3.34
C ILE A 73 -6.58 -6.80 -2.40
N VAL A 74 -6.08 -6.74 -1.17
CA VAL A 74 -6.49 -5.74 -0.17
C VAL A 74 -5.26 -4.97 0.29
N GLU A 75 -5.35 -3.65 0.36
CA GLU A 75 -4.31 -2.79 0.92
C GLU A 75 -4.86 -2.02 2.11
N PHE A 76 -4.17 -2.07 3.24
CA PHE A 76 -4.43 -1.30 4.43
C PHE A 76 -3.33 -0.26 4.62
N GLY A 77 -3.70 1.03 4.57
CA GLY A 77 -2.77 2.14 4.49
C GLY A 77 -2.43 2.50 3.04
N THR A 78 -3.42 2.98 2.31
CA THR A 78 -3.29 3.30 0.87
C THR A 78 -2.47 4.56 0.62
N TRP A 79 -2.52 5.54 1.53
CA TRP A 79 -1.83 6.83 1.43
C TRP A 79 -2.06 7.50 0.06
N TRP A 80 -0.97 7.71 -0.75
CA TRP A 80 -1.07 8.30 -2.10
C TRP A 80 -1.54 7.29 -3.17
N GLY A 81 -1.82 6.04 -2.85
CA GLY A 81 -2.40 5.04 -3.74
C GLY A 81 -1.47 4.44 -4.78
N GLN A 82 -0.14 4.60 -4.64
CA GLN A 82 0.81 4.06 -5.62
C GLN A 82 0.67 2.55 -5.80
N ASN A 83 0.55 1.80 -4.71
CA ASN A 83 0.45 0.33 -4.80
C ASN A 83 -0.86 -0.10 -5.45
N LEU A 84 -1.99 0.59 -5.17
CA LEU A 84 -3.28 0.30 -5.82
C LEU A 84 -3.17 0.45 -7.34
N ILE A 85 -2.58 1.54 -7.82
CA ILE A 85 -2.37 1.77 -9.25
C ILE A 85 -1.44 0.70 -9.84
N LEU A 86 -0.38 0.32 -9.12
CA LEU A 86 0.51 -0.74 -9.57
C LEU A 86 -0.21 -2.10 -9.65
N PHE A 87 -1.05 -2.45 -8.67
CA PHE A 87 -1.84 -3.68 -8.69
C PHE A 87 -2.86 -3.70 -9.84
N GLU A 88 -3.50 -2.56 -10.12
CA GLU A 88 -4.38 -2.40 -11.29
C GLU A 88 -3.64 -2.68 -12.61
N ASN A 89 -2.47 -2.07 -12.79
CA ASN A 89 -1.66 -2.25 -13.98
C ASN A 89 -1.10 -3.69 -14.08
N LEU A 90 -0.68 -4.29 -12.97
CA LEU A 90 -0.19 -5.67 -12.96
C LEU A 90 -1.32 -6.66 -13.28
N ARG A 91 -2.55 -6.41 -12.80
CA ARG A 91 -3.71 -7.20 -13.22
C ARG A 91 -3.92 -7.11 -14.73
N ALA A 92 -3.83 -5.91 -15.31
CA ALA A 92 -3.96 -5.73 -16.75
C ALA A 92 -2.89 -6.49 -17.55
N ILE A 93 -1.68 -6.60 -17.00
CA ILE A 93 -0.54 -7.29 -17.62
C ILE A 93 -0.67 -8.82 -17.49
N TYR A 94 -0.91 -9.30 -16.27
CA TYR A 94 -0.85 -10.74 -15.96
C TYR A 94 -2.19 -11.44 -16.06
N GLU A 95 -3.29 -10.76 -15.72
CA GLU A 95 -4.62 -11.35 -15.60
C GLU A 95 -5.70 -10.48 -16.27
N PRO A 96 -5.56 -10.07 -17.56
CA PRO A 96 -6.43 -9.06 -18.20
C PRO A 96 -7.91 -9.45 -18.19
N PHE A 97 -8.24 -10.74 -18.17
CA PHE A 97 -9.62 -11.25 -18.15
C PHE A 97 -10.13 -11.66 -16.77
N ASN A 98 -9.32 -11.49 -15.71
CA ASN A 98 -9.71 -11.85 -14.35
C ASN A 98 -10.54 -10.73 -13.69
N GLN A 99 -11.85 -10.80 -13.85
CA GLN A 99 -12.77 -9.84 -13.22
C GLN A 99 -12.94 -10.05 -11.70
N SER A 100 -12.52 -11.20 -11.16
CA SER A 100 -12.59 -11.50 -9.72
C SER A 100 -11.40 -10.98 -8.94
N ARG A 101 -10.29 -10.63 -9.61
CA ARG A 101 -9.11 -10.00 -9.01
C ARG A 101 -9.39 -8.53 -8.74
N ARG A 102 -10.24 -8.22 -7.75
CA ARG A 102 -10.53 -6.85 -7.32
C ARG A 102 -9.38 -6.33 -6.46
N VAL A 103 -9.15 -5.01 -6.50
CA VAL A 103 -8.19 -4.30 -5.67
C VAL A 103 -8.95 -3.36 -4.72
N ILE A 104 -8.76 -3.53 -3.42
CA ILE A 104 -9.52 -2.83 -2.38
C ILE A 104 -8.54 -2.10 -1.49
N GLY A 105 -8.65 -0.77 -1.42
CA GLY A 105 -7.80 0.07 -0.57
C GLY A 105 -8.55 0.62 0.62
N PHE A 106 -7.91 0.59 1.80
CA PHE A 106 -8.40 1.15 3.05
C PHE A 106 -7.47 2.26 3.53
N ASP A 107 -7.99 3.44 3.78
CA ASP A 107 -7.23 4.56 4.35
C ASP A 107 -8.15 5.58 5.01
N THR A 108 -7.66 6.30 5.99
CA THR A 108 -8.34 7.48 6.53
C THR A 108 -8.30 8.65 5.57
N PHE A 109 -7.22 8.77 4.77
CA PHE A 109 -6.80 9.96 4.01
C PHE A 109 -6.55 11.20 4.89
N GLU A 110 -6.68 11.05 6.21
CA GLU A 110 -6.47 12.09 7.22
C GLU A 110 -5.23 11.81 8.11
N GLY A 111 -4.50 10.73 7.80
CA GLY A 111 -3.36 10.25 8.58
C GLY A 111 -3.77 9.38 9.77
N TYR A 112 -2.84 9.18 10.70
CA TYR A 112 -3.08 8.31 11.85
C TYR A 112 -4.17 8.87 12.77
N PRO A 113 -5.27 8.11 13.03
CA PRO A 113 -6.38 8.59 13.84
C PRO A 113 -6.05 8.59 15.34
N GLU A 114 -5.34 7.57 15.81
CA GLU A 114 -4.97 7.37 17.21
C GLU A 114 -3.69 6.54 17.29
N ILE A 115 -2.93 6.69 18.37
CA ILE A 115 -1.70 5.95 18.63
C ILE A 115 -1.84 5.23 19.97
N SER A 116 -1.61 3.93 19.98
CA SER A 116 -1.71 3.09 21.18
C SER A 116 -0.40 3.09 21.99
N ALA A 117 -0.49 2.66 23.25
CA ALA A 117 0.69 2.45 24.09
C ALA A 117 1.60 1.30 23.58
N LYS A 118 1.15 0.50 22.62
CA LYS A 118 1.95 -0.56 21.98
C LYS A 118 2.77 -0.07 20.79
N ASP A 119 2.51 1.14 20.33
CA ASP A 119 3.28 1.81 19.31
C ASP A 119 4.40 2.64 19.95
N LEU A 120 5.47 2.90 19.22
CA LEU A 120 6.53 3.81 19.66
C LEU A 120 6.25 5.18 19.08
N ALA A 121 5.86 6.14 19.94
CA ALA A 121 5.68 7.51 19.52
C ALA A 121 7.01 8.08 18.97
N SER A 122 6.94 8.73 17.82
CA SER A 122 8.07 9.38 17.14
C SER A 122 7.60 10.65 16.43
N GLU A 123 8.49 11.33 15.75
CA GLU A 123 8.08 12.50 14.94
C GLU A 123 7.17 12.11 13.77
N THR A 124 7.27 10.88 13.27
CA THR A 124 6.42 10.34 12.21
C THR A 124 5.18 9.64 12.75
N ILE A 125 5.30 8.93 13.88
CA ILE A 125 4.18 8.28 14.57
C ILE A 125 3.52 9.28 15.51
N LYS A 126 2.63 10.09 14.98
CA LYS A 126 1.80 11.06 15.70
C LYS A 126 0.42 11.15 15.03
N VAL A 127 -0.59 11.53 15.80
CA VAL A 127 -1.94 11.76 15.27
C VAL A 127 -1.89 12.76 14.11
N GLY A 128 -2.56 12.44 13.00
CA GLY A 128 -2.51 13.20 11.75
C GLY A 128 -1.22 13.02 10.93
N GLY A 129 -0.27 12.20 11.39
CA GLY A 129 0.90 11.83 10.57
C GLY A 129 0.47 11.08 9.31
N TYR A 130 1.16 11.29 8.20
CA TYR A 130 0.87 10.72 6.87
C TYR A 130 -0.49 11.17 6.27
N ALA A 131 -1.11 12.25 6.74
CA ALA A 131 -2.26 12.84 6.06
C ALA A 131 -1.93 13.24 4.62
N VAL A 132 -2.90 13.13 3.73
CA VAL A 132 -2.79 13.59 2.33
C VAL A 132 -3.51 14.93 2.12
N ALA A 133 -3.54 15.43 0.89
CA ALA A 133 -4.23 16.67 0.56
C ALA A 133 -5.75 16.55 0.75
N ASP A 134 -6.40 17.68 1.01
CA ASP A 134 -7.86 17.75 1.08
C ASP A 134 -8.48 17.23 -0.24
N ASN A 135 -9.54 16.42 -0.16
CA ASN A 135 -10.22 15.78 -1.30
C ASN A 135 -9.34 14.85 -2.15
N TYR A 136 -8.25 14.33 -1.58
CA TYR A 136 -7.33 13.45 -2.30
C TYR A 136 -7.97 12.10 -2.67
N ARG A 137 -8.88 11.60 -1.86
CA ARG A 137 -9.61 10.35 -2.14
C ARG A 137 -10.30 10.38 -3.51
N GLU A 138 -11.02 11.47 -3.82
CA GLU A 138 -11.74 11.66 -5.07
C GLU A 138 -10.76 11.77 -6.27
N TYR A 139 -9.63 12.41 -6.06
CA TYR A 139 -8.55 12.47 -7.05
C TYR A 139 -7.95 11.09 -7.31
N LEU A 140 -7.65 10.32 -6.26
CA LEU A 140 -7.13 8.95 -6.38
C LEU A 140 -8.15 8.04 -7.09
N GLU A 141 -9.44 8.13 -6.74
CA GLU A 141 -10.50 7.36 -7.42
C GLU A 141 -10.54 7.68 -8.92
N SER A 142 -10.37 8.95 -9.29
CA SER A 142 -10.29 9.36 -10.70
C SER A 142 -9.08 8.75 -11.43
N LEU A 143 -7.93 8.63 -10.75
CA LEU A 143 -6.74 7.98 -11.30
C LEU A 143 -6.96 6.47 -11.49
N ILE A 144 -7.55 5.79 -10.50
CA ILE A 144 -7.82 4.35 -10.59
C ILE A 144 -8.85 4.09 -11.70
N ASP A 145 -9.91 4.90 -11.78
CA ASP A 145 -10.92 4.83 -12.85
C ASP A 145 -10.28 5.02 -14.25
N TYR A 146 -9.29 5.91 -14.37
CA TYR A 146 -8.54 6.06 -15.63
C TYR A 146 -7.82 4.77 -16.00
N HIS A 147 -7.09 4.14 -15.08
CA HIS A 147 -6.39 2.88 -15.34
C HIS A 147 -7.37 1.74 -15.66
N GLU A 148 -8.47 1.63 -14.93
CA GLU A 148 -9.52 0.64 -15.19
C GLU A 148 -10.10 0.79 -16.60
N LYS A 149 -10.39 2.01 -17.05
CA LYS A 149 -10.96 2.29 -18.38
C LYS A 149 -10.02 1.93 -19.54
N ASN A 150 -8.72 1.86 -19.29
CA ASN A 150 -7.73 1.43 -20.30
C ASN A 150 -7.52 -0.09 -20.32
N ASN A 151 -8.11 -0.83 -19.39
CA ASN A 151 -7.93 -2.27 -19.26
C ASN A 151 -9.03 -3.06 -19.96
N VAL A 152 -8.76 -4.33 -20.25
CA VAL A 152 -9.77 -5.26 -20.75
C VAL A 152 -10.90 -5.38 -19.70
N LEU A 153 -12.14 -5.53 -20.15
CA LEU A 153 -13.34 -5.53 -19.30
C LEU A 153 -13.54 -4.23 -18.50
N ALA A 154 -13.26 -3.10 -19.13
CA ALA A 154 -13.36 -1.76 -18.54
C ALA A 154 -14.75 -1.39 -18.00
N ALA A 155 -15.81 -2.03 -18.49
CA ALA A 155 -17.18 -1.83 -18.01
C ALA A 155 -17.43 -2.46 -16.61
N ILE A 156 -16.54 -3.32 -16.14
CA ILE A 156 -16.64 -3.98 -14.84
C ILE A 156 -15.72 -3.28 -13.86
N LYS A 157 -16.28 -2.62 -12.85
CA LYS A 157 -15.49 -1.99 -11.79
C LYS A 157 -14.83 -3.06 -10.91
N LYS A 158 -13.50 -3.07 -10.85
CA LYS A 158 -12.68 -4.07 -10.14
C LYS A 158 -11.83 -3.46 -9.03
N HIS A 159 -12.17 -2.25 -8.60
CA HIS A 159 -11.51 -1.57 -7.48
C HIS A 159 -12.52 -0.90 -6.55
N SER A 160 -12.10 -0.64 -5.32
CA SER A 160 -12.85 0.19 -4.36
C SER A 160 -11.92 0.84 -3.35
N LEU A 161 -12.31 2.04 -2.87
CA LEU A 161 -11.67 2.75 -1.78
C LEU A 161 -12.61 2.81 -0.58
N VAL A 162 -12.16 2.31 0.55
CA VAL A 162 -12.89 2.33 1.83
C VAL A 162 -12.23 3.37 2.73
N GLN A 163 -12.90 4.52 2.86
CA GLN A 163 -12.39 5.62 3.68
C GLN A 163 -12.77 5.45 5.14
N GLY A 164 -11.82 5.69 6.03
CA GLY A 164 -12.00 5.77 7.48
C GLY A 164 -10.96 4.98 8.27
N ASP A 165 -11.12 5.02 9.58
CA ASP A 165 -10.29 4.28 10.51
C ASP A 165 -10.42 2.77 10.27
N VAL A 166 -9.31 2.13 9.88
CA VAL A 166 -9.26 0.71 9.53
C VAL A 166 -9.73 -0.18 10.67
N SER A 167 -9.53 0.23 11.93
CA SER A 167 -10.01 -0.52 13.09
C SER A 167 -11.53 -0.67 13.14
N LYS A 168 -12.25 0.20 12.42
CA LYS A 168 -13.71 0.20 12.31
C LYS A 168 -14.19 -0.28 10.94
N THR A 169 -13.52 0.19 9.88
CA THR A 169 -13.97 -0.05 8.50
C THR A 169 -13.68 -1.47 8.03
N ALA A 170 -12.53 -2.06 8.40
CA ALA A 170 -12.21 -3.42 7.99
C ALA A 170 -13.16 -4.47 8.58
N PRO A 171 -13.45 -4.51 9.91
CA PRO A 171 -14.42 -5.46 10.46
C PRO A 171 -15.83 -5.32 9.86
N LEU A 172 -16.26 -4.10 9.56
CA LEU A 172 -17.56 -3.85 8.93
C LEU A 172 -17.56 -4.38 7.49
N PHE A 173 -16.57 -4.01 6.70
CA PHE A 173 -16.46 -4.38 5.29
C PHE A 173 -16.46 -5.91 5.11
N PHE A 174 -15.62 -6.63 5.84
CA PHE A 174 -15.50 -8.09 5.69
C PHE A 174 -16.72 -8.84 6.24
N ARG A 175 -17.42 -8.30 7.21
CA ARG A 175 -18.72 -8.84 7.64
C ARG A 175 -19.82 -8.67 6.58
N GLU A 176 -19.80 -7.56 5.83
CA GLU A 176 -20.77 -7.29 4.76
C GLU A 176 -20.43 -7.99 3.44
N ASN A 177 -19.18 -8.45 3.31
CA ASN A 177 -18.64 -9.14 2.14
C ASN A 177 -18.01 -10.47 2.56
N ASP A 178 -18.79 -11.34 3.19
CA ASP A 178 -18.35 -12.60 3.80
C ASP A 178 -17.92 -13.67 2.77
N ASP A 179 -18.29 -13.50 1.51
CA ASP A 179 -17.93 -14.34 0.36
C ASP A 179 -16.54 -14.04 -0.24
N ILE A 180 -15.88 -12.96 0.20
CA ILE A 180 -14.55 -12.59 -0.32
C ILE A 180 -13.49 -13.61 0.13
N VAL A 181 -12.68 -14.04 -0.82
CA VAL A 181 -11.41 -14.74 -0.59
C VAL A 181 -10.25 -13.76 -0.88
N ILE A 182 -9.24 -13.74 -0.05
CA ILE A 182 -8.08 -12.85 -0.18
C ILE A 182 -6.88 -13.62 -0.73
N ALA A 183 -6.35 -13.17 -1.87
CA ALA A 183 -5.09 -13.66 -2.41
C ALA A 183 -3.89 -12.94 -1.80
N LEU A 184 -3.97 -11.59 -1.69
CA LEU A 184 -2.93 -10.75 -1.11
C LEU A 184 -3.54 -9.71 -0.17
N ALA A 185 -3.01 -9.60 1.04
CA ALA A 185 -3.27 -8.48 1.93
C ALA A 185 -1.95 -7.74 2.22
N TYR A 186 -1.90 -6.48 1.82
CA TYR A 186 -0.75 -5.59 2.01
C TYR A 186 -1.03 -4.64 3.18
N PHE A 187 -0.16 -4.62 4.18
CA PHE A 187 -0.24 -3.76 5.35
C PHE A 187 0.88 -2.72 5.30
N ASP A 188 0.51 -1.45 5.36
CA ASP A 188 1.43 -0.29 5.39
C ASP A 188 0.84 0.78 6.33
N MET A 189 0.58 0.39 7.58
CA MET A 189 -0.05 1.26 8.58
C MET A 189 0.83 1.55 9.78
N ALA A 190 1.88 0.76 10.00
CA ALA A 190 2.81 0.84 11.12
C ALA A 190 2.20 0.61 12.52
N LEU A 191 0.92 0.95 12.73
CA LEU A 191 0.24 0.99 14.03
C LEU A 191 -0.33 -0.37 14.43
N TYR A 192 -0.33 -0.64 15.75
CA TYR A 192 -0.79 -1.90 16.32
C TYR A 192 -2.31 -2.11 16.21
N GLU A 193 -3.13 -1.15 16.69
CA GLU A 193 -4.59 -1.35 16.79
C GLU A 193 -5.25 -1.52 15.41
N PRO A 194 -5.02 -0.66 14.40
CA PRO A 194 -5.61 -0.86 13.09
C PRO A 194 -5.08 -2.13 12.41
N SER A 195 -3.80 -2.47 12.58
CA SER A 195 -3.25 -3.72 12.03
C SER A 195 -3.88 -4.94 12.68
N LYS A 196 -4.09 -4.94 14.00
CA LYS A 196 -4.73 -6.04 14.70
C LYS A 196 -6.18 -6.22 14.23
N ALA A 197 -6.96 -5.15 14.18
CA ALA A 197 -8.35 -5.21 13.77
C ALA A 197 -8.49 -5.69 12.30
N ALA A 198 -7.63 -5.22 11.40
CA ALA A 198 -7.61 -5.69 10.02
C ALA A 198 -7.22 -7.17 9.92
N LEU A 199 -6.16 -7.60 10.63
CA LEU A 199 -5.72 -9.01 10.65
C LEU A 199 -6.81 -9.95 11.20
N GLU A 200 -7.52 -9.56 12.27
CA GLU A 200 -8.66 -10.30 12.80
C GLU A 200 -9.79 -10.39 11.79
N ALA A 201 -10.11 -9.28 11.11
CA ALA A 201 -11.18 -9.21 10.13
C ALA A 201 -10.90 -10.07 8.90
N ILE A 202 -9.66 -10.08 8.38
CA ILE A 202 -9.33 -10.84 7.17
C ILE A 202 -9.03 -12.32 7.42
N LYS A 203 -8.70 -12.72 8.66
CA LYS A 203 -8.29 -14.09 8.97
C LYS A 203 -9.25 -15.18 8.45
N PRO A 204 -10.60 -15.02 8.54
CA PRO A 204 -11.55 -15.98 7.98
C PRO A 204 -11.57 -16.05 6.44
N HIS A 205 -11.05 -15.02 5.77
CA HIS A 205 -11.05 -14.87 4.31
C HIS A 205 -9.76 -15.38 3.64
N LEU A 206 -8.79 -15.83 4.44
CA LEU A 206 -7.52 -16.37 3.96
C LEU A 206 -7.65 -17.86 3.66
N ILE A 207 -6.97 -18.31 2.62
CA ILE A 207 -6.86 -19.71 2.23
C ILE A 207 -5.39 -20.12 2.16
N SER A 208 -5.11 -21.41 2.06
CA SER A 208 -3.75 -21.89 1.78
C SER A 208 -3.20 -21.23 0.51
N GLY A 209 -2.03 -20.64 0.60
CA GLY A 209 -1.40 -19.86 -0.45
C GLY A 209 -1.72 -18.35 -0.43
N SER A 210 -2.66 -17.88 0.40
CA SER A 210 -2.83 -16.44 0.62
C SER A 210 -1.55 -15.80 1.13
N VAL A 211 -1.24 -14.61 0.64
CA VAL A 211 -0.02 -13.87 0.98
C VAL A 211 -0.37 -12.65 1.84
N LEU A 212 0.28 -12.53 2.99
CA LEU A 212 0.30 -11.31 3.79
C LEU A 212 1.65 -10.63 3.59
N MET A 213 1.65 -9.35 3.31
CA MET A 213 2.82 -8.50 3.31
C MET A 213 2.62 -7.40 4.35
N LEU A 214 3.47 -7.40 5.39
CA LEU A 214 3.53 -6.36 6.40
C LEU A 214 4.77 -5.53 6.14
N ASP A 215 4.59 -4.24 5.84
CA ASP A 215 5.68 -3.34 5.46
C ASP A 215 6.69 -3.21 6.61
N GLU A 216 6.20 -3.22 7.84
CA GLU A 216 7.01 -3.07 9.05
C GLU A 216 7.24 -4.39 9.81
N TYR A 217 7.20 -5.55 9.13
CA TYR A 217 7.45 -6.83 9.78
C TYR A 217 8.89 -6.93 10.31
N ASN A 218 9.02 -7.14 11.63
CA ASN A 218 10.29 -7.18 12.34
C ASN A 218 11.06 -5.85 12.35
N ASN A 219 10.38 -4.72 12.19
CA ASN A 219 10.95 -3.39 12.30
C ASN A 219 10.95 -2.95 13.78
N CYS A 220 12.12 -2.52 14.29
CA CYS A 220 12.26 -2.06 15.67
C CYS A 220 11.68 -0.66 15.91
N ASP A 221 11.70 0.19 14.87
CA ASP A 221 11.18 1.56 14.94
C ASP A 221 9.63 1.57 14.86
N TYR A 222 9.05 0.55 14.18
CA TYR A 222 7.60 0.40 13.96
C TYR A 222 7.11 -1.01 14.35
N PRO A 223 7.09 -1.36 15.65
CA PRO A 223 6.80 -2.73 16.09
C PRO A 223 5.32 -3.12 16.03
N GLY A 224 4.41 -2.18 15.75
CA GLY A 224 2.95 -2.34 15.84
C GLY A 224 2.42 -3.50 15.01
N GLU A 225 2.72 -3.54 13.71
CA GLU A 225 2.28 -4.59 12.79
C GLU A 225 2.80 -5.98 13.19
N THR A 226 4.10 -6.07 13.57
CA THR A 226 4.69 -7.34 14.03
C THR A 226 4.01 -7.87 15.27
N ARG A 227 3.71 -6.99 16.24
CA ARG A 227 3.02 -7.37 17.48
C ARG A 227 1.60 -7.86 17.21
N ALA A 228 0.86 -7.13 16.38
CA ALA A 228 -0.49 -7.49 15.96
C ALA A 228 -0.49 -8.84 15.24
N PHE A 229 0.41 -9.05 14.29
CA PHE A 229 0.51 -10.31 13.56
C PHE A 229 0.80 -11.49 14.49
N LYS A 230 1.81 -11.39 15.38
CA LYS A 230 2.15 -12.47 16.32
C LYS A 230 1.00 -12.82 17.26
N GLU A 231 0.16 -11.86 17.64
CA GLU A 231 -0.99 -12.09 18.50
C GLU A 231 -2.12 -12.80 17.74
N VAL A 232 -2.48 -12.31 16.56
CA VAL A 232 -3.64 -12.80 15.79
C VAL A 232 -3.35 -14.16 15.12
N PHE A 233 -2.10 -14.36 14.64
CA PHE A 233 -1.71 -15.55 13.87
C PHE A 233 -0.90 -16.58 14.67
N LYS A 234 -0.92 -16.53 16.02
CA LYS A 234 -0.19 -17.45 16.89
C LYS A 234 -0.49 -18.93 16.64
N ASP A 235 -1.71 -19.25 16.18
CA ASP A 235 -2.21 -20.61 15.93
C ASP A 235 -2.32 -20.94 14.43
N VAL A 236 -1.76 -20.10 13.55
CA VAL A 236 -1.83 -20.29 12.10
C VAL A 236 -0.47 -20.74 11.58
N SER A 237 -0.47 -21.79 10.76
CA SER A 237 0.73 -22.24 10.07
C SER A 237 1.02 -21.38 8.84
N PHE A 238 2.26 -20.91 8.70
CA PHE A 238 2.68 -20.09 7.58
C PHE A 238 4.16 -20.31 7.25
N ARG A 239 4.54 -19.91 6.04
CA ARG A 239 5.92 -19.81 5.59
C ARG A 239 6.30 -18.34 5.42
N ALA A 240 7.44 -17.91 5.97
CA ALA A 240 8.00 -16.59 5.75
C ALA A 240 9.05 -16.62 4.63
N GLN A 241 8.99 -15.64 3.72
CA GLN A 241 9.90 -15.49 2.60
C GLN A 241 10.31 -14.02 2.45
N LYS A 242 11.61 -13.73 2.43
CA LYS A 242 12.11 -12.38 2.15
C LYS A 242 11.90 -11.97 0.70
N SER A 243 11.64 -10.69 0.49
CA SER A 243 11.67 -10.12 -0.86
C SER A 243 13.09 -10.12 -1.43
N ARG A 244 13.19 -10.32 -2.73
CA ARG A 244 14.45 -10.22 -3.49
C ARG A 244 14.87 -8.77 -3.73
N PHE A 245 13.93 -7.85 -3.73
CA PHE A 245 14.14 -6.43 -4.05
C PHE A 245 14.21 -5.56 -2.81
N MET A 246 13.32 -5.74 -1.86
CA MET A 246 13.30 -5.07 -0.57
C MET A 246 13.62 -6.09 0.51
N THR A 247 14.91 -6.25 0.81
CA THR A 247 15.41 -7.36 1.65
C THR A 247 15.02 -7.26 3.12
N ASP A 248 14.52 -6.13 3.56
CA ASP A 248 13.93 -5.86 4.86
C ASP A 248 12.41 -6.21 4.92
N ARG A 249 11.80 -6.50 3.77
CA ARG A 249 10.39 -6.88 3.66
C ARG A 249 10.20 -8.39 3.59
N THR A 250 9.11 -8.86 4.20
CA THR A 250 8.81 -10.29 4.33
C THR A 250 7.40 -10.58 3.84
N PHE A 251 7.28 -11.54 2.93
CA PHE A 251 6.01 -12.17 2.57
C PHE A 251 5.72 -13.31 3.52
N ILE A 252 4.52 -13.36 4.05
CA ILE A 252 3.98 -14.42 4.89
C ILE A 252 2.95 -15.18 4.06
N ILE A 253 3.20 -16.45 3.80
CA ILE A 253 2.37 -17.29 2.95
C ILE A 253 1.66 -18.29 3.85
N ILE A 254 0.33 -18.27 3.86
CA ILE A 254 -0.51 -19.16 4.67
C ILE A 254 -0.40 -20.59 4.13
N ASN A 255 -0.22 -21.58 5.04
CA ASN A 255 -0.11 -23.00 4.66
C ASN A 255 -1.47 -23.66 4.51
#